data_bd823ed2a42ddffeff5b675f3b988513
#
_entry.id   bd823ed2a42ddffeff5b675f3b988513
#
_cell.length_a   1.000
_cell.length_b   1.000
_cell.length_c   1.000
_cell.angle_alpha   90.00
_cell.angle_beta   90.00
_cell.angle_gamma   90.00
#
_symmetry.space_group_name_H-M   'P 1'
#
loop_
_entity.id
_entity.type
_entity.pdbx_description
1 polymer ?
#
loop_
_entity_poly.entity_id
_entity_poly.type
_entity_poly.pdbx_seq_one_letter_code
_entity_poly.pdbx_strand_id
1 'polypeptide(L)'
;MLTLDGVPFTSVPLKINTSEKEYVDVASLDVDGMVADLLKYKGKSGTACPGPGEWIEAFEDAEYVFCVTITSNLSGSYNAACVAKDEYEKAHPGRKVYIVDSLSAGSEMWLLVEKLRELIQADLSFDEICQKIATYNQHTHMVFSLESIQNLANNGRVNPAIAKIVGLLGIRMVGIAEDGRLAQKDKSRGEKRAISDVMKNMKEQGYAGGKVLIHNCQNEAAANSLKEQLLAMYPGANIRIGKTRGLCSFYAEKGGLMVGFEDGQA
;
A
#
# COMPACT_ATOMS: atom_id res chain seq x y z
N MET A 1 12.66 18.37 4.11
CA MET A 1 12.45 17.02 4.67
C MET A 1 11.15 17.01 5.43
N LEU A 2 10.29 16.05 5.17
CA LEU A 2 9.09 15.82 6.00
C LEU A 2 9.52 15.09 7.29
N THR A 3 8.77 15.24 8.35
CA THR A 3 9.00 14.48 9.59
C THR A 3 7.73 13.72 9.97
N LEU A 4 7.88 12.49 10.41
CA LEU A 4 6.81 11.69 10.98
C LEU A 4 7.05 11.62 12.50
N ASP A 5 6.38 12.50 13.26
CA ASP A 5 6.55 12.67 14.70
C ASP A 5 8.02 12.81 15.13
N GLY A 6 8.79 13.67 14.45
CA GLY A 6 10.18 13.94 14.75
C GLY A 6 11.20 13.02 14.06
N VAL A 7 10.77 11.91 13.43
CA VAL A 7 11.65 11.06 12.61
C VAL A 7 11.65 11.60 11.18
N PRO A 8 12.83 11.83 10.56
CA PRO A 8 12.91 12.20 9.15
C PRO A 8 12.23 11.19 8.25
N PHE A 9 11.39 11.66 7.34
CA PHE A 9 10.62 10.81 6.44
C PHE A 9 10.58 11.40 5.03
N THR A 10 10.83 10.58 4.02
CA THR A 10 10.74 10.94 2.61
C THR A 10 9.97 9.88 1.83
N SER A 11 9.10 10.30 0.95
CA SER A 11 8.37 9.43 0.02
C SER A 11 8.99 9.56 -1.36
N VAL A 12 9.52 8.47 -1.90
CA VAL A 12 10.05 8.43 -3.27
C VAL A 12 8.88 8.20 -4.23
N PRO A 13 8.54 9.17 -5.10
CA PRO A 13 7.29 9.14 -5.84
C PRO A 13 7.33 8.14 -7.00
N LEU A 14 6.23 7.40 -7.19
CA LEU A 14 5.94 6.68 -8.42
C LEU A 14 5.25 7.64 -9.40
N LYS A 15 5.19 7.23 -10.67
CA LYS A 15 4.57 8.02 -11.75
C LYS A 15 3.43 7.24 -12.39
N ILE A 16 2.35 7.94 -12.72
CA ILE A 16 1.23 7.42 -13.50
C ILE A 16 1.23 8.14 -14.84
N ASN A 17 1.28 7.39 -15.94
CA ASN A 17 1.50 7.92 -17.27
C ASN A 17 0.32 7.60 -18.19
N THR A 18 -0.10 8.58 -18.95
CA THR A 18 -0.95 8.47 -20.15
C THR A 18 -0.16 8.96 -21.37
N SER A 19 -0.73 8.87 -22.57
CA SER A 19 -0.10 9.50 -23.74
C SER A 19 -0.12 11.04 -23.70
N GLU A 20 -0.92 11.63 -22.79
CA GLU A 20 -1.18 13.07 -22.75
C GLU A 20 -0.60 13.72 -21.48
N LYS A 21 -0.44 12.97 -20.41
CA LYS A 21 -0.11 13.53 -19.09
C LYS A 21 0.64 12.53 -18.22
N GLU A 22 1.62 13.05 -17.47
CA GLU A 22 2.26 12.36 -16.36
C GLU A 22 1.77 12.93 -15.03
N TYR A 23 1.44 12.05 -14.10
CA TYR A 23 1.11 12.39 -12.71
C TYR A 23 2.20 11.82 -11.81
N VAL A 24 2.86 12.69 -11.06
CA VAL A 24 3.86 12.29 -10.06
C VAL A 24 3.18 12.17 -8.70
N ASP A 25 3.32 11.02 -8.04
CA ASP A 25 2.63 10.73 -6.76
C ASP A 25 3.30 11.41 -5.56
N VAL A 26 3.33 12.73 -5.61
CA VAL A 26 3.80 13.61 -4.51
C VAL A 26 2.64 14.06 -3.63
N ALA A 27 2.94 14.62 -2.46
CA ALA A 27 1.93 15.06 -1.50
C ALA A 27 0.98 16.14 -2.05
N SER A 28 1.45 16.94 -3.02
CA SER A 28 0.66 18.01 -3.67
C SER A 28 -0.18 17.54 -4.86
N LEU A 29 -0.13 16.26 -5.23
CA LEU A 29 -0.94 15.73 -6.33
C LEU A 29 -2.43 15.88 -6.02
N ASP A 30 -3.17 16.51 -6.93
CA ASP A 30 -4.63 16.46 -6.94
C ASP A 30 -5.11 15.07 -7.38
N VAL A 31 -5.27 14.17 -6.39
CA VAL A 31 -5.66 12.78 -6.63
C VAL A 31 -7.08 12.69 -7.18
N ASP A 32 -8.00 13.52 -6.69
CA ASP A 32 -9.39 13.49 -7.16
C ASP A 32 -9.49 13.97 -8.62
N GLY A 33 -8.74 15.00 -9.00
CA GLY A 33 -8.61 15.45 -10.38
C GLY A 33 -7.97 14.39 -11.27
N MET A 34 -6.91 13.73 -10.82
CA MET A 34 -6.27 12.62 -11.54
C MET A 34 -7.26 11.47 -11.79
N VAL A 35 -8.01 11.04 -10.77
CA VAL A 35 -9.02 9.98 -10.92
C VAL A 35 -10.10 10.39 -11.92
N ALA A 36 -10.56 11.64 -11.87
CA ALA A 36 -11.57 12.15 -12.81
C ALA A 36 -11.05 12.21 -14.26
N ASP A 37 -9.79 12.57 -14.46
CA ASP A 37 -9.14 12.56 -15.77
C ASP A 37 -9.02 11.13 -16.32
N LEU A 38 -8.54 10.19 -15.50
CA LEU A 38 -8.35 8.80 -15.88
C LEU A 38 -9.65 8.07 -16.20
N LEU A 39 -10.75 8.39 -15.52
CA LEU A 39 -12.09 7.85 -15.83
C LEU A 39 -12.58 8.25 -17.23
N LYS A 40 -12.17 9.41 -17.73
CA LYS A 40 -12.53 9.92 -19.07
C LYS A 40 -11.55 9.43 -20.13
N TYR A 41 -10.32 9.14 -19.74
CA TYR A 41 -9.25 8.75 -20.66
C TYR A 41 -9.52 7.36 -21.26
N LYS A 42 -9.44 7.25 -22.60
CA LYS A 42 -9.71 6.00 -23.33
C LYS A 42 -8.44 5.33 -23.88
N GLY A 43 -7.30 5.99 -23.73
CA GLY A 43 -6.01 5.47 -24.17
C GLY A 43 -5.39 4.48 -23.17
N LYS A 44 -4.15 4.10 -23.46
CA LYS A 44 -3.37 3.27 -22.54
C LYS A 44 -2.78 4.14 -21.43
N SER A 45 -2.92 3.67 -20.20
CA SER A 45 -2.27 4.24 -19.03
C SER A 45 -1.37 3.21 -18.37
N GLY A 46 -0.31 3.66 -17.73
CA GLY A 46 0.68 2.81 -17.08
C GLY A 46 1.32 3.50 -15.89
N THR A 47 2.26 2.82 -15.26
CA THR A 47 2.99 3.36 -14.11
C THR A 47 4.48 3.08 -14.26
N ALA A 48 5.29 3.98 -13.68
CA ALA A 48 6.73 3.80 -13.53
C ALA A 48 7.11 3.87 -12.05
N CYS A 49 7.99 2.96 -11.64
CA CYS A 49 8.62 3.02 -10.32
C CYS A 49 9.80 4.00 -10.35
N PRO A 50 10.22 4.53 -9.20
CA PRO A 50 11.42 5.34 -9.11
C PRO A 50 12.66 4.51 -9.45
N GLY A 51 13.63 5.15 -10.09
CA GLY A 51 14.94 4.57 -10.38
C GLY A 51 15.90 4.65 -9.18
N PRO A 52 17.07 3.98 -9.24
CA PRO A 52 18.05 4.00 -8.15
C PRO A 52 18.50 5.41 -7.75
N GLY A 53 18.67 6.34 -8.73
CA GLY A 53 19.06 7.71 -8.44
C GLY A 53 18.06 8.45 -7.55
N GLU A 54 16.75 8.28 -7.79
CA GLU A 54 15.68 8.90 -7.00
C GLU A 54 15.68 8.36 -5.55
N TRP A 55 16.07 7.08 -5.34
CA TRP A 55 16.25 6.50 -4.02
C TRP A 55 17.49 7.05 -3.32
N ILE A 56 18.63 7.17 -4.02
CA ILE A 56 19.87 7.73 -3.47
C ILE A 56 19.66 9.18 -3.02
N GLU A 57 18.97 9.98 -3.83
CA GLU A 57 18.59 11.34 -3.46
C GLU A 57 17.75 11.39 -2.18
N ALA A 58 16.83 10.42 -2.00
CA ALA A 58 15.98 10.33 -0.82
C ALA A 58 16.72 9.86 0.44
N PHE A 59 17.84 9.14 0.31
CA PHE A 59 18.66 8.73 1.45
C PHE A 59 19.43 9.91 2.06
N GLU A 60 19.66 10.97 1.29
CA GLU A 60 20.38 12.17 1.72
C GLU A 60 21.70 11.83 2.43
N ASP A 61 21.93 12.44 3.60
CA ASP A 61 23.13 12.19 4.42
C ASP A 61 22.88 11.28 5.62
N ALA A 62 21.81 10.49 5.62
CA ALA A 62 21.44 9.65 6.75
C ALA A 62 22.47 8.56 7.04
N GLU A 63 22.83 8.39 8.33
CA GLU A 63 23.68 7.30 8.79
C GLU A 63 22.97 5.95 8.66
N TYR A 64 21.68 5.91 9.01
CA TYR A 64 20.82 4.74 8.90
C TYR A 64 19.56 5.06 8.11
N VAL A 65 19.24 4.23 7.14
CA VAL A 65 18.05 4.37 6.30
C VAL A 65 17.21 3.09 6.37
N PHE A 66 15.92 3.25 6.61
CA PHE A 66 14.95 2.15 6.55
C PHE A 66 13.92 2.45 5.46
N CYS A 67 13.88 1.63 4.42
CA CYS A 67 12.97 1.80 3.29
C CYS A 67 11.86 0.76 3.34
N VAL A 68 10.63 1.17 3.06
CA VAL A 68 9.50 0.26 2.83
C VAL A 68 9.09 0.39 1.36
N THR A 69 9.09 -0.72 0.63
CA THR A 69 8.71 -0.74 -0.77
C THR A 69 7.43 -1.53 -1.01
N ILE A 70 6.73 -1.22 -2.08
CA ILE A 70 5.72 -2.11 -2.64
C ILE A 70 6.38 -3.45 -2.93
N THR A 71 5.63 -4.54 -2.75
CA THR A 71 6.12 -5.89 -3.01
C THR A 71 6.90 -6.00 -4.32
N SER A 72 8.03 -6.69 -4.27
CA SER A 72 8.89 -6.96 -5.42
C SER A 72 8.17 -7.73 -6.55
N ASN A 73 7.08 -8.43 -6.23
CA ASN A 73 6.27 -9.16 -7.20
C ASN A 73 5.36 -8.26 -8.07
N LEU A 74 5.10 -7.01 -7.65
CA LEU A 74 4.21 -6.07 -8.37
C LEU A 74 4.95 -4.87 -8.94
N SER A 75 6.10 -4.49 -8.36
CA SER A 75 6.82 -3.26 -8.71
C SER A 75 8.33 -3.45 -8.73
N GLY A 76 9.01 -2.77 -9.64
CA GLY A 76 10.46 -2.68 -9.66
C GLY A 76 11.08 -1.81 -8.54
N SER A 77 10.25 -1.19 -7.69
CA SER A 77 10.72 -0.30 -6.60
C SER A 77 11.70 -0.99 -5.66
N TYR A 78 11.42 -2.23 -5.25
CA TYR A 78 12.31 -3.01 -4.39
C TYR A 78 13.69 -3.19 -5.01
N ASN A 79 13.75 -3.64 -6.26
CA ASN A 79 15.03 -3.84 -6.96
C ASN A 79 15.79 -2.53 -7.15
N ALA A 80 15.09 -1.44 -7.49
CA ALA A 80 15.71 -0.12 -7.60
C ALA A 80 16.27 0.37 -6.26
N ALA A 81 15.55 0.16 -5.16
CA ALA A 81 16.02 0.49 -3.83
C ALA A 81 17.23 -0.36 -3.40
N CYS A 82 17.28 -1.65 -3.77
CA CYS A 82 18.44 -2.52 -3.51
C CYS A 82 19.70 -2.03 -4.26
N VAL A 83 19.56 -1.64 -5.53
CA VAL A 83 20.68 -1.06 -6.29
C VAL A 83 21.14 0.25 -5.64
N ALA A 84 20.22 1.11 -5.25
CA ALA A 84 20.53 2.37 -4.55
C ALA A 84 21.25 2.13 -3.22
N LYS A 85 20.82 1.13 -2.46
CA LYS A 85 21.49 0.72 -1.22
C LYS A 85 22.96 0.37 -1.47
N ASP A 86 23.21 -0.53 -2.44
CA ASP A 86 24.57 -1.01 -2.73
C ASP A 86 25.49 0.15 -3.17
N GLU A 87 24.98 1.07 -3.99
CA GLU A 87 25.72 2.26 -4.41
C GLU A 87 25.96 3.23 -3.26
N TYR A 88 24.95 3.46 -2.41
CA TYR A 88 25.02 4.38 -1.27
C TYR A 88 26.00 3.89 -0.20
N GLU A 89 25.91 2.63 0.21
CA GLU A 89 26.79 2.04 1.22
C GLU A 89 28.27 1.98 0.72
N LYS A 90 28.46 1.74 -0.59
CA LYS A 90 29.79 1.77 -1.20
C LYS A 90 30.39 3.18 -1.23
N ALA A 91 29.59 4.19 -1.51
CA ALA A 91 30.01 5.58 -1.54
C ALA A 91 30.26 6.17 -0.15
N HIS A 92 29.58 5.62 0.89
CA HIS A 92 29.60 6.13 2.25
C HIS A 92 29.90 5.00 3.27
N PRO A 93 31.16 4.57 3.41
CA PRO A 93 31.53 3.51 4.35
C PRO A 93 31.08 3.83 5.78
N GLY A 94 30.38 2.88 6.40
CA GLY A 94 29.81 3.01 7.75
C GLY A 94 28.32 3.37 7.80
N ARG A 95 27.74 3.89 6.72
CA ARG A 95 26.29 4.07 6.61
C ARG A 95 25.60 2.76 6.26
N LYS A 96 24.37 2.57 6.72
CA LYS A 96 23.61 1.34 6.51
C LYS A 96 22.22 1.62 5.99
N VAL A 97 21.77 0.82 5.03
CA VAL A 97 20.43 0.88 4.47
C VAL A 97 19.74 -0.48 4.63
N TYR A 98 18.52 -0.51 5.14
CA TYR A 98 17.69 -1.71 5.19
C TYR A 98 16.44 -1.53 4.33
N ILE A 99 16.22 -2.46 3.40
CA ILE A 99 15.06 -2.43 2.51
C ILE A 99 14.07 -3.50 2.94
N VAL A 100 12.87 -3.06 3.30
CA VAL A 100 11.73 -3.93 3.62
C VAL A 100 10.92 -4.16 2.35
N ASP A 101 10.94 -5.39 1.85
CA ASP A 101 9.91 -5.82 0.91
C ASP A 101 8.61 -6.03 1.70
N SER A 102 7.62 -5.17 1.50
CA SER A 102 6.39 -5.26 2.27
C SER A 102 5.55 -6.49 1.97
N LEU A 103 5.85 -7.22 0.90
CA LEU A 103 5.01 -8.28 0.32
C LEU A 103 3.56 -7.81 0.06
N SER A 104 3.34 -6.51 0.01
CA SER A 104 2.04 -5.87 -0.06
C SER A 104 2.09 -4.53 -0.81
N ALA A 105 1.05 -3.71 -0.59
CA ALA A 105 0.94 -2.34 -1.10
C ALA A 105 0.03 -1.49 -0.17
N GLY A 106 0.00 -0.18 -0.39
CA GLY A 106 -1.00 0.72 0.19
C GLY A 106 -1.05 0.74 1.71
N SER A 107 -2.19 0.39 2.28
CA SER A 107 -2.47 0.56 3.71
C SER A 107 -1.57 -0.25 4.62
N GLU A 108 -1.20 -1.46 4.22
CA GLU A 108 -0.32 -2.33 5.01
C GLU A 108 1.11 -1.76 5.09
N MET A 109 1.63 -1.21 3.98
CA MET A 109 2.94 -0.54 4.01
C MET A 109 2.99 0.60 5.02
N TRP A 110 1.87 1.30 5.23
CA TRP A 110 1.82 2.39 6.20
C TRP A 110 1.93 1.90 7.65
N LEU A 111 1.45 0.68 7.96
CA LEU A 111 1.69 0.03 9.26
C LEU A 111 3.19 -0.20 9.50
N LEU A 112 3.90 -0.66 8.47
CA LEU A 112 5.36 -0.86 8.53
C LEU A 112 6.11 0.46 8.77
N VAL A 113 5.70 1.54 8.08
CA VAL A 113 6.29 2.88 8.27
C VAL A 113 6.08 3.37 9.70
N GLU A 114 4.87 3.21 10.25
CA GLU A 114 4.58 3.59 11.63
C GLU A 114 5.36 2.76 12.65
N LYS A 115 5.49 1.46 12.39
CA LYS A 115 6.30 0.58 13.25
C LYS A 115 7.78 0.96 13.24
N LEU A 116 8.34 1.25 12.06
CA LEU A 116 9.72 1.75 11.94
C LEU A 116 9.92 3.04 12.74
N ARG A 117 8.97 4.00 12.63
CA ARG A 117 9.02 5.21 13.44
C ARG A 117 9.05 4.89 14.94
N GLU A 118 8.18 4.00 15.42
CA GLU A 118 8.12 3.59 16.83
C GLU A 118 9.45 2.96 17.28
N LEU A 119 10.05 2.10 16.46
CA LEU A 119 11.32 1.44 16.77
C LEU A 119 12.50 2.41 16.78
N ILE A 120 12.52 3.39 15.86
CA ILE A 120 13.55 4.45 15.82
C ILE A 120 13.43 5.35 17.06
N GLN A 121 12.21 5.74 17.44
CA GLN A 121 11.96 6.55 18.63
C GLN A 121 12.31 5.83 19.95
N ALA A 122 12.31 4.49 19.93
CA ALA A 122 12.73 3.69 21.07
C ALA A 122 14.27 3.57 21.22
N ASP A 123 15.02 4.29 20.37
CA ASP A 123 16.51 4.34 20.38
C ASP A 123 17.16 2.95 20.28
N LEU A 124 16.57 2.06 19.49
CA LEU A 124 17.11 0.72 19.24
C LEU A 124 18.25 0.78 18.24
N SER A 125 19.16 -0.18 18.31
CA SER A 125 20.23 -0.33 17.33
C SER A 125 19.66 -0.68 15.92
N PHE A 126 20.44 -0.38 14.88
CA PHE A 126 20.06 -0.70 13.49
C PHE A 126 19.66 -2.17 13.31
N ASP A 127 20.44 -3.09 13.88
CA ASP A 127 20.22 -4.52 13.72
C ASP A 127 18.96 -4.99 14.49
N GLU A 128 18.69 -4.41 15.66
CA GLU A 128 17.43 -4.68 16.40
C GLU A 128 16.19 -4.18 15.63
N ILE A 129 16.28 -2.99 15.03
CA ILE A 129 15.20 -2.47 14.18
C ILE A 129 14.97 -3.39 13.00
N CYS A 130 16.03 -3.83 12.30
CA CYS A 130 15.91 -4.78 11.18
C CYS A 130 15.21 -6.06 11.57
N GLN A 131 15.57 -6.67 12.71
CA GLN A 131 14.95 -7.90 13.20
C GLN A 131 13.47 -7.70 13.56
N LYS A 132 13.17 -6.63 14.31
CA LYS A 132 11.81 -6.34 14.76
C LYS A 132 10.87 -6.00 13.61
N ILE A 133 11.31 -5.22 12.64
CA ILE A 133 10.47 -4.88 11.49
C ILE A 133 10.25 -6.10 10.58
N ALA A 134 11.25 -6.96 10.42
CA ALA A 134 11.11 -8.20 9.67
C ALA A 134 10.08 -9.15 10.31
N THR A 135 10.08 -9.25 11.65
CA THR A 135 9.08 -10.02 12.39
C THR A 135 7.69 -9.39 12.25
N TYR A 136 7.59 -8.08 12.48
CA TYR A 136 6.31 -7.36 12.37
C TYR A 136 5.66 -7.47 10.98
N ASN A 137 6.47 -7.45 9.90
CA ASN A 137 5.99 -7.63 8.53
C ASN A 137 5.32 -9.00 8.28
N GLN A 138 5.57 -9.99 9.12
CA GLN A 138 4.90 -11.30 9.03
C GLN A 138 3.53 -11.31 9.70
N HIS A 139 3.22 -10.29 10.50
CA HIS A 139 2.00 -10.13 11.29
C HIS A 139 1.15 -8.95 10.81
N THR A 140 1.47 -8.41 9.63
CA THR A 140 0.62 -7.43 8.94
C THR A 140 0.03 -8.05 7.68
N HIS A 141 -1.15 -7.60 7.32
CA HIS A 141 -1.92 -8.16 6.21
C HIS A 141 -2.69 -7.08 5.48
N MET A 142 -3.03 -7.35 4.20
CA MET A 142 -3.91 -6.51 3.41
C MET A 142 -5.08 -7.30 2.85
N VAL A 143 -6.28 -6.79 3.06
CA VAL A 143 -7.48 -7.15 2.32
C VAL A 143 -7.91 -5.95 1.48
N PHE A 144 -8.39 -6.18 0.28
CA PHE A 144 -8.91 -5.13 -0.58
C PHE A 144 -10.27 -5.50 -1.17
N SER A 145 -11.07 -4.47 -1.47
CA SER A 145 -12.34 -4.60 -2.21
C SER A 145 -12.34 -3.62 -3.37
N LEU A 146 -12.36 -4.12 -4.60
CA LEU A 146 -12.25 -3.31 -5.82
C LEU A 146 -13.51 -3.43 -6.67
N GLU A 147 -14.03 -2.28 -7.10
CA GLU A 147 -15.19 -2.18 -7.99
C GLU A 147 -14.80 -2.38 -9.46
N SER A 148 -13.57 -2.01 -9.80
CA SER A 148 -12.90 -2.26 -11.06
C SER A 148 -11.48 -2.74 -10.81
N ILE A 149 -10.94 -3.55 -11.70
CA ILE A 149 -9.54 -3.99 -11.71
C ILE A 149 -8.94 -3.82 -13.10
N GLN A 150 -9.51 -2.90 -13.89
CA GLN A 150 -9.12 -2.73 -15.28
C GLN A 150 -7.67 -2.25 -15.39
N ASN A 151 -7.25 -1.31 -14.54
CA ASN A 151 -5.88 -0.81 -14.51
C ASN A 151 -4.88 -1.88 -14.04
N LEU A 152 -5.26 -2.72 -13.07
CA LEU A 152 -4.44 -3.87 -12.66
C LEU A 152 -4.23 -4.86 -13.82
N ALA A 153 -5.31 -5.17 -14.55
CA ALA A 153 -5.26 -6.11 -15.67
C ALA A 153 -4.50 -5.53 -16.88
N ASN A 154 -4.75 -4.27 -17.23
CA ASN A 154 -4.07 -3.59 -18.34
C ASN A 154 -2.56 -3.47 -18.13
N ASN A 155 -2.13 -3.43 -16.88
CA ASN A 155 -0.72 -3.33 -16.50
C ASN A 155 -0.11 -4.69 -16.06
N GLY A 156 -0.82 -5.80 -16.23
CA GLY A 156 -0.32 -7.16 -15.99
C GLY A 156 -0.13 -7.53 -14.51
N ARG A 157 -0.80 -6.85 -13.56
CA ARG A 157 -0.75 -7.13 -12.11
C ARG A 157 -1.79 -8.17 -11.67
N VAL A 158 -2.81 -8.39 -12.49
CA VAL A 158 -3.79 -9.48 -12.32
C VAL A 158 -4.08 -10.12 -13.69
N ASN A 159 -4.63 -11.33 -13.66
CA ASN A 159 -5.02 -12.01 -14.91
C ASN A 159 -6.17 -11.22 -15.60
N PRO A 160 -6.00 -10.83 -16.88
CA PRO A 160 -7.01 -10.08 -17.61
C PRO A 160 -8.38 -10.76 -17.71
N ALA A 161 -8.44 -12.09 -17.61
CA ALA A 161 -9.71 -12.82 -17.64
C ALA A 161 -10.62 -12.48 -16.45
N ILE A 162 -10.03 -12.12 -15.29
CA ILE A 162 -10.79 -11.73 -14.09
C ILE A 162 -11.42 -10.36 -14.27
N ALA A 163 -10.76 -9.44 -14.98
CA ALA A 163 -11.24 -8.07 -15.18
C ALA A 163 -12.57 -8.01 -15.98
N LYS A 164 -12.84 -9.01 -16.83
CA LYS A 164 -14.09 -9.09 -17.59
C LYS A 164 -15.33 -9.33 -16.72
N ILE A 165 -15.15 -9.83 -15.51
CA ILE A 165 -16.26 -10.19 -14.61
C ILE A 165 -16.47 -9.10 -13.56
N VAL A 166 -15.39 -8.48 -13.09
CA VAL A 166 -15.42 -7.42 -12.08
C VAL A 166 -15.99 -6.13 -12.70
N GLY A 167 -16.86 -5.46 -11.96
CA GLY A 167 -17.57 -4.27 -12.47
C GLY A 167 -18.86 -4.57 -13.23
N LEU A 168 -19.06 -5.80 -13.73
CA LEU A 168 -20.31 -6.21 -14.34
C LEU A 168 -21.37 -6.44 -13.26
N LEU A 169 -22.56 -5.86 -13.44
CA LEU A 169 -23.71 -6.06 -12.53
C LEU A 169 -23.40 -5.76 -11.04
N GLY A 170 -22.47 -4.85 -10.75
CA GLY A 170 -22.08 -4.48 -9.39
C GLY A 170 -21.26 -5.56 -8.65
N ILE A 171 -20.55 -6.41 -9.40
CA ILE A 171 -19.62 -7.38 -8.83
C ILE A 171 -18.33 -6.67 -8.46
N ARG A 172 -17.92 -6.82 -7.19
CA ARG A 172 -16.65 -6.35 -6.64
C ARG A 172 -15.72 -7.53 -6.42
N MET A 173 -14.43 -7.33 -6.64
CA MET A 173 -13.40 -8.30 -6.27
C MET A 173 -12.96 -8.03 -4.84
N VAL A 174 -13.11 -9.01 -3.96
CA VAL A 174 -12.44 -9.03 -2.65
C VAL A 174 -11.23 -9.96 -2.74
N GLY A 175 -10.10 -9.51 -2.27
CA GLY A 175 -8.85 -10.26 -2.31
C GLY A 175 -7.89 -9.82 -1.21
N ILE A 176 -6.76 -10.51 -1.16
CA ILE A 176 -5.71 -10.30 -0.16
C ILE A 176 -4.35 -10.16 -0.83
N ALA A 177 -3.38 -9.59 -0.11
CA ALA A 177 -1.98 -9.80 -0.42
C ALA A 177 -1.56 -11.19 0.12
N GLU A 178 -1.08 -12.04 -0.76
CA GLU A 178 -0.62 -13.40 -0.44
C GLU A 178 0.71 -13.64 -1.14
N ASP A 179 1.76 -13.87 -0.37
CA ASP A 179 3.13 -14.04 -0.87
C ASP A 179 3.56 -12.90 -1.84
N GLY A 180 3.20 -11.67 -1.52
CA GLY A 180 3.51 -10.51 -2.33
C GLY A 180 2.70 -10.35 -3.61
N ARG A 181 1.63 -11.11 -3.81
CA ARG A 181 0.75 -11.06 -4.97
C ARG A 181 -0.68 -10.73 -4.58
N LEU A 182 -1.44 -10.20 -5.53
CA LEU A 182 -2.87 -9.94 -5.34
C LEU A 182 -3.66 -11.22 -5.63
N ALA A 183 -4.15 -11.88 -4.59
CA ALA A 183 -4.95 -13.09 -4.67
C ALA A 183 -6.44 -12.76 -4.56
N GLN A 184 -7.24 -13.18 -5.54
CA GLN A 184 -8.69 -13.08 -5.47
C GLN A 184 -9.22 -14.14 -4.50
N LYS A 185 -10.04 -13.74 -3.54
CA LYS A 185 -10.73 -14.64 -2.60
C LYS A 185 -12.23 -14.73 -2.86
N ASP A 186 -12.91 -13.59 -3.00
CA ASP A 186 -14.36 -13.55 -3.17
C ASP A 186 -14.78 -12.67 -4.36
N LYS A 187 -15.98 -12.96 -4.91
CA LYS A 187 -16.69 -12.12 -5.87
C LYS A 187 -18.00 -11.68 -5.21
N SER A 188 -18.03 -10.43 -4.77
CA SER A 188 -19.12 -9.93 -3.95
C SER A 188 -20.08 -9.10 -4.79
N ARG A 189 -21.38 -9.41 -4.75
CA ARG A 189 -22.38 -8.59 -5.41
C ARG A 189 -22.87 -7.48 -4.49
N GLY A 190 -22.54 -6.25 -4.85
CA GLY A 190 -22.85 -5.04 -4.08
C GLY A 190 -21.91 -4.81 -2.88
N GLU A 191 -21.97 -3.59 -2.37
CA GLU A 191 -21.03 -3.08 -1.35
C GLU A 191 -21.19 -3.78 0.01
N LYS A 192 -22.42 -4.00 0.47
CA LYS A 192 -22.67 -4.66 1.76
C LYS A 192 -22.05 -6.05 1.84
N ARG A 193 -22.19 -6.82 0.74
CA ARG A 193 -21.59 -8.15 0.66
C ARG A 193 -20.08 -8.06 0.63
N ALA A 194 -19.52 -7.11 -0.13
CA ALA A 194 -18.07 -6.89 -0.18
C ALA A 194 -17.46 -6.54 1.18
N ILE A 195 -18.12 -5.67 1.97
CA ILE A 195 -17.69 -5.35 3.34
C ILE A 195 -17.71 -6.61 4.22
N SER A 196 -18.77 -7.42 4.16
CA SER A 196 -18.85 -8.68 4.91
C SER A 196 -17.71 -9.64 4.51
N ASP A 197 -17.39 -9.75 3.24
CA ASP A 197 -16.32 -10.62 2.75
C ASP A 197 -14.93 -10.07 3.10
N VAL A 198 -14.74 -8.73 3.16
CA VAL A 198 -13.52 -8.10 3.71
C VAL A 198 -13.34 -8.52 5.17
N MET A 199 -14.35 -8.38 6.01
CA MET A 199 -14.27 -8.75 7.44
C MET A 199 -14.02 -10.25 7.62
N LYS A 200 -14.64 -11.10 6.81
CA LYS A 200 -14.41 -12.56 6.79
C LYS A 200 -12.91 -12.83 6.50
N ASN A 201 -12.35 -12.26 5.44
CA ASN A 201 -10.96 -12.46 5.07
C ASN A 201 -9.98 -11.90 6.12
N MET A 202 -10.29 -10.77 6.78
CA MET A 202 -9.51 -10.26 7.92
C MET A 202 -9.46 -11.28 9.05
N LYS A 203 -10.61 -11.84 9.43
CA LYS A 203 -10.71 -12.87 10.48
C LYS A 203 -9.94 -14.14 10.10
N GLU A 204 -10.02 -14.60 8.87
CA GLU A 204 -9.30 -15.78 8.36
C GLU A 204 -7.78 -15.58 8.39
N GLN A 205 -7.29 -14.33 8.28
CA GLN A 205 -5.90 -13.94 8.43
C GLN A 205 -5.53 -13.54 9.87
N GLY A 206 -6.32 -13.91 10.87
CA GLY A 206 -5.96 -13.77 12.27
C GLY A 206 -6.29 -12.44 12.93
N TYR A 207 -7.05 -11.53 12.28
CA TYR A 207 -7.42 -10.26 12.91
C TYR A 207 -8.18 -10.48 14.22
N ALA A 208 -7.67 -9.89 15.29
CA ALA A 208 -8.18 -10.03 16.66
C ALA A 208 -8.45 -8.69 17.36
N GLY A 209 -8.55 -7.57 16.63
CA GLY A 209 -8.87 -6.25 17.19
C GLY A 209 -7.67 -5.30 17.35
N GLY A 210 -6.56 -5.54 16.62
CA GLY A 210 -5.39 -4.68 16.56
C GLY A 210 -5.58 -3.41 15.72
N LYS A 211 -4.47 -2.82 15.24
CA LYS A 211 -4.50 -1.66 14.35
C LYS A 211 -5.11 -2.00 12.99
N VAL A 212 -5.89 -1.08 12.45
CA VAL A 212 -6.45 -1.15 11.09
C VAL A 212 -6.32 0.20 10.40
N LEU A 213 -5.81 0.19 9.17
CA LEU A 213 -5.81 1.35 8.28
C LEU A 213 -6.71 1.06 7.08
N ILE A 214 -7.79 1.82 6.95
CA ILE A 214 -8.71 1.72 5.82
C ILE A 214 -8.45 2.89 4.89
N HIS A 215 -7.85 2.64 3.73
CA HIS A 215 -7.72 3.65 2.68
C HIS A 215 -8.79 3.42 1.62
N ASN A 216 -9.43 4.50 1.20
CA ASN A 216 -10.48 4.45 0.19
C ASN A 216 -10.15 5.34 -1.01
N CYS A 217 -10.59 4.94 -2.19
CA CYS A 217 -10.59 5.75 -3.40
C CYS A 217 -12.00 6.25 -3.67
N GLN A 218 -12.32 7.47 -3.20
CA GLN A 218 -13.65 8.09 -3.36
C GLN A 218 -14.82 7.19 -2.89
N ASN A 219 -14.64 6.46 -1.77
CA ASN A 219 -15.65 5.58 -1.18
C ASN A 219 -15.65 5.66 0.36
N GLU A 220 -15.81 6.86 0.88
CA GLU A 220 -15.82 7.13 2.32
C GLU A 220 -16.99 6.43 3.04
N ALA A 221 -18.12 6.25 2.36
CA ALA A 221 -19.29 5.58 2.91
C ALA A 221 -18.98 4.10 3.26
N ALA A 222 -18.36 3.37 2.35
CA ALA A 222 -17.96 1.99 2.60
C ALA A 222 -16.86 1.89 3.67
N ALA A 223 -15.89 2.82 3.67
CA ALA A 223 -14.84 2.86 4.69
C ALA A 223 -15.42 3.09 6.10
N ASN A 224 -16.37 4.02 6.25
CA ASN A 224 -17.08 4.26 7.52
C ASN A 224 -17.92 3.05 7.94
N SER A 225 -18.69 2.46 7.02
CA SER A 225 -19.49 1.26 7.30
C SER A 225 -18.62 0.08 7.76
N LEU A 226 -17.46 -0.14 7.13
CA LEU A 226 -16.51 -1.16 7.57
C LEU A 226 -15.98 -0.86 8.97
N LYS A 227 -15.57 0.38 9.25
CA LYS A 227 -15.09 0.81 10.56
C LYS A 227 -16.14 0.58 11.65
N GLU A 228 -17.39 0.98 11.42
CA GLU A 228 -18.50 0.80 12.39
C GLU A 228 -18.72 -0.67 12.71
N GLN A 229 -18.74 -1.55 11.68
CA GLN A 229 -18.92 -2.98 11.88
C GLN A 229 -17.73 -3.62 12.61
N LEU A 230 -16.50 -3.21 12.30
CA LEU A 230 -15.30 -3.68 13.00
C LEU A 230 -15.32 -3.25 14.48
N LEU A 231 -15.67 -2.00 14.79
CA LEU A 231 -15.78 -1.50 16.16
C LEU A 231 -16.90 -2.18 16.96
N ALA A 232 -18.00 -2.57 16.29
CA ALA A 232 -19.05 -3.36 16.94
C ALA A 232 -18.58 -4.76 17.35
N MET A 233 -17.66 -5.37 16.59
CA MET A 233 -17.07 -6.68 16.90
C MET A 233 -15.85 -6.58 17.82
N TYR A 234 -15.08 -5.52 17.70
CA TYR A 234 -13.81 -5.28 18.40
C TYR A 234 -13.80 -3.85 18.97
N PRO A 235 -14.47 -3.57 20.09
CA PRO A 235 -14.62 -2.21 20.61
C PRO A 235 -13.31 -1.50 20.96
N GLY A 236 -12.22 -2.26 21.17
CA GLY A 236 -10.88 -1.73 21.48
C GLY A 236 -9.99 -1.52 20.27
N ALA A 237 -10.46 -1.82 19.06
CA ALA A 237 -9.64 -1.74 17.85
C ALA A 237 -9.24 -0.29 17.52
N ASN A 238 -7.97 -0.11 17.12
CA ASN A 238 -7.46 1.19 16.66
C ASN A 238 -7.65 1.32 15.14
N ILE A 239 -8.76 1.92 14.73
CA ILE A 239 -9.14 1.99 13.31
C ILE A 239 -9.08 3.42 12.79
N ARG A 240 -8.24 3.65 11.79
CA ARG A 240 -8.13 4.92 11.09
C ARG A 240 -8.58 4.80 9.64
N ILE A 241 -9.22 5.86 9.13
CA ILE A 241 -9.63 5.98 7.73
C ILE A 241 -8.80 7.06 7.07
N GLY A 242 -8.33 6.80 5.85
CA GLY A 242 -7.64 7.73 4.98
C GLY A 242 -8.07 7.59 3.53
N LYS A 243 -7.52 8.47 2.68
CA LYS A 243 -7.65 8.37 1.23
C LYS A 243 -6.45 7.67 0.64
N THR A 244 -6.66 6.94 -0.46
CA THR A 244 -5.57 6.44 -1.29
C THR A 244 -4.81 7.61 -1.92
N ARG A 245 -3.49 7.47 -2.10
CA ARG A 245 -2.65 8.42 -2.87
C ARG A 245 -2.64 8.03 -4.35
N GLY A 246 -1.88 8.75 -5.16
CA GLY A 246 -1.90 8.67 -6.61
C GLY A 246 -1.85 7.26 -7.17
N LEU A 247 -0.79 6.50 -6.87
CA LEU A 247 -0.62 5.14 -7.39
C LEU A 247 -1.73 4.19 -6.92
N CYS A 248 -2.03 4.23 -5.62
CA CYS A 248 -3.08 3.37 -5.07
C CYS A 248 -4.46 3.72 -5.63
N SER A 249 -4.75 5.01 -5.87
CA SER A 249 -6.00 5.44 -6.52
C SER A 249 -6.07 4.98 -7.98
N PHE A 250 -4.94 4.98 -8.70
CA PHE A 250 -4.87 4.47 -10.07
C PHE A 250 -5.25 2.99 -10.14
N TYR A 251 -4.71 2.17 -9.23
CA TYR A 251 -4.96 0.72 -9.24
C TYR A 251 -6.22 0.28 -8.52
N ALA A 252 -6.61 0.96 -7.44
CA ALA A 252 -7.85 0.67 -6.73
C ALA A 252 -9.08 1.19 -7.48
N GLU A 253 -8.89 2.17 -8.35
CA GLU A 253 -9.94 2.85 -9.09
C GLU A 253 -11.04 3.41 -8.18
N LYS A 254 -11.97 4.17 -8.72
CA LYS A 254 -13.08 4.71 -7.93
C LYS A 254 -13.89 3.59 -7.28
N GLY A 255 -14.23 3.76 -6.01
CA GLY A 255 -14.97 2.78 -5.22
C GLY A 255 -14.11 1.75 -4.48
N GLY A 256 -12.79 1.75 -4.73
CA GLY A 256 -11.87 0.80 -4.10
C GLY A 256 -11.62 1.06 -2.61
N LEU A 257 -11.44 -0.03 -1.85
CA LEU A 257 -10.97 -0.05 -0.47
C LEU A 257 -9.70 -0.89 -0.36
N MET A 258 -8.73 -0.40 0.42
CA MET A 258 -7.52 -1.11 0.81
C MET A 258 -7.43 -1.10 2.33
N VAL A 259 -7.35 -2.25 2.96
CA VAL A 259 -7.42 -2.41 4.41
C VAL A 259 -6.16 -3.13 4.88
N GLY A 260 -5.24 -2.38 5.48
CA GLY A 260 -4.06 -2.93 6.16
C GLY A 260 -4.39 -3.16 7.64
N PHE A 261 -3.97 -4.26 8.23
CA PHE A 261 -4.24 -4.58 9.62
C PHE A 261 -3.17 -5.47 10.25
N GLU A 262 -3.08 -5.41 11.58
CA GLU A 262 -2.29 -6.31 12.40
C GLU A 262 -3.12 -7.57 12.74
N ASP A 263 -2.47 -8.75 12.74
CA ASP A 263 -3.06 -9.96 13.30
C ASP A 263 -2.94 -9.98 14.84
N GLY A 264 -3.41 -11.04 15.49
CA GLY A 264 -3.36 -11.16 16.94
C GLY A 264 -1.98 -11.47 17.54
N GLN A 265 -0.90 -11.48 16.71
CA GLN A 265 0.47 -11.79 17.11
C GLN A 265 1.44 -10.60 16.89
N ALA A 266 0.96 -9.49 16.30
CA ALA A 266 1.75 -8.31 15.95
C ALA A 266 2.31 -7.53 17.16
#